data_0f1928e23682976d13e4a47b4b75ca07
#
_entry.id   0f1928e23682976d13e4a47b4b75ca07
#
_cell.length_a   1.000
_cell.length_b   1.000
_cell.length_c   1.000
_cell.angle_alpha   90.00
_cell.angle_beta   90.00
_cell.angle_gamma   90.00
#
_symmetry.space_group_name_H-M   'P 1'
#
loop_
_entity.id
_entity.type
_entity.pdbx_description
1 polymer ?
#
loop_
_entity_poly.entity_id
_entity_poly.type
_entity_poly.pdbx_seq_one_letter_code
_entity_poly.pdbx_strand_id
1 'polypeptide(L)'
;MNDQTAQRAESLDKKDPLSSFGLEFEIPKDATGNKLIYLCGNSLGLQPKQTKDYINQELEHWAQWGVDGHTKGNNAWLPYHELLTHQMAQ
;
A
#
# COMPACT_ATOMS: atom_id res chain seq x y z
N MET A 1 8.18 30.80 -4.51
CA MET A 1 6.93 30.49 -5.27
C MET A 1 5.97 31.63 -5.03
N ASN A 2 5.37 32.20 -6.08
CA ASN A 2 4.40 33.28 -5.90
C ASN A 2 3.00 32.71 -5.56
N ASP A 3 2.12 33.57 -5.05
CA ASP A 3 0.78 33.18 -4.61
C ASP A 3 -0.06 32.54 -5.73
N GLN A 4 0.07 33.00 -6.97
CA GLN A 4 -0.66 32.45 -8.11
C GLN A 4 -0.22 31.01 -8.42
N THR A 5 1.07 30.70 -8.29
CA THR A 5 1.59 29.35 -8.50
C THR A 5 1.12 28.40 -7.40
N ALA A 6 1.13 28.84 -6.14
CA ALA A 6 0.62 28.07 -5.02
C ALA A 6 -0.88 27.78 -5.16
N GLN A 7 -1.69 28.81 -5.48
CA GLN A 7 -3.14 28.66 -5.70
C GLN A 7 -3.46 27.71 -6.86
N ARG A 8 -2.66 27.76 -7.94
CA ARG A 8 -2.81 26.83 -9.05
C ARG A 8 -2.53 25.38 -8.63
N ALA A 9 -1.45 25.15 -7.89
CA ALA A 9 -1.10 23.83 -7.36
C ALA A 9 -2.23 23.28 -6.48
N GLU A 10 -2.72 24.06 -5.51
CA GLU A 10 -3.85 23.65 -4.66
C GLU A 10 -5.12 23.34 -5.46
N SER A 11 -5.40 24.12 -6.52
CA SER A 11 -6.55 23.87 -7.38
C SER A 11 -6.41 22.57 -8.15
N LEU A 12 -5.21 22.23 -8.61
CA LEU A 12 -4.94 20.95 -9.28
C LEU A 12 -5.07 19.78 -8.32
N ASP A 13 -4.54 19.89 -7.10
CA ASP A 13 -4.66 18.85 -6.09
C ASP A 13 -6.11 18.57 -5.72
N LYS A 14 -6.93 19.62 -5.56
CA LYS A 14 -8.37 19.47 -5.28
C LYS A 14 -9.17 18.81 -6.39
N LYS A 15 -8.71 18.93 -7.62
CA LYS A 15 -9.35 18.36 -8.82
C LYS A 15 -8.80 16.98 -9.19
N ASP A 16 -7.74 16.53 -8.53
CA ASP A 16 -7.12 15.25 -8.83
C ASP A 16 -8.04 14.09 -8.41
N PRO A 17 -8.53 13.28 -9.36
CA PRO A 17 -9.38 12.14 -9.03
C PRO A 17 -8.64 11.04 -8.24
N LEU A 18 -7.30 11.07 -8.20
CA LEU A 18 -6.47 10.11 -7.48
C LEU A 18 -6.07 10.58 -6.08
N SER A 19 -6.46 11.80 -5.67
CA SER A 19 -6.03 12.40 -4.39
C SER A 19 -6.36 11.54 -3.16
N SER A 20 -7.49 10.83 -3.18
CA SER A 20 -7.91 9.95 -2.07
C SER A 20 -6.99 8.74 -1.87
N PHE A 21 -6.27 8.28 -2.90
CA PHE A 21 -5.36 7.15 -2.78
C PHE A 21 -4.16 7.42 -1.85
N GLY A 22 -3.82 8.68 -1.61
CA GLY A 22 -2.81 9.05 -0.61
C GLY A 22 -3.15 8.56 0.80
N LEU A 23 -4.44 8.37 1.11
CA LEU A 23 -4.90 7.84 2.40
C LEU A 23 -4.64 6.34 2.56
N GLU A 24 -4.38 5.63 1.49
CA GLU A 24 -4.10 4.18 1.47
C GLU A 24 -2.65 3.84 1.86
N PHE A 25 -1.79 4.85 2.04
CA PHE A 25 -0.37 4.69 2.29
C PHE A 25 0.06 5.30 3.62
N GLU A 26 1.06 4.68 4.26
CA GLU A 26 1.76 5.24 5.40
C GLU A 26 2.78 6.27 4.91
N ILE A 27 2.54 7.55 5.23
CA ILE A 27 3.44 8.63 4.86
C ILE A 27 4.31 8.98 6.09
N PRO A 28 5.65 8.95 5.97
CA PRO A 28 6.54 9.34 7.06
C PRO A 28 6.24 10.75 7.56
N LYS A 29 6.49 10.98 8.83
CA LYS A 29 6.28 12.26 9.50
C LYS A 29 7.59 12.79 10.06
N ASP A 30 7.69 14.11 10.14
CA ASP A 30 8.79 14.78 10.85
C ASP A 30 8.63 14.69 12.38
N ALA A 31 9.60 15.26 13.12
CA ALA A 31 9.59 15.28 14.57
C ALA A 31 8.39 16.03 15.18
N THR A 32 7.73 16.90 14.42
CA THR A 32 6.55 17.66 14.84
C THR A 32 5.23 17.02 14.44
N GLY A 33 5.28 15.87 13.73
CA GLY A 33 4.11 15.13 13.32
C GLY A 33 3.53 15.53 11.95
N ASN A 34 4.19 16.42 11.21
CA ASN A 34 3.77 16.81 9.87
C ASN A 34 4.22 15.75 8.85
N LYS A 35 3.37 15.48 7.87
CA LYS A 35 3.71 14.58 6.77
C LYS A 35 4.89 15.13 5.96
N LEU A 36 5.86 14.27 5.69
CA LEU A 36 6.96 14.59 4.79
C LEU A 36 6.49 14.61 3.33
N ILE A 37 7.16 15.41 2.53
CA ILE A 37 7.07 15.32 1.06
C ILE A 37 7.98 14.17 0.62
N TYR A 38 7.38 13.04 0.26
CA TYR A 38 8.11 11.80 -0.05
C TYR A 38 8.25 11.64 -1.57
N LEU A 39 9.47 11.80 -2.07
CA LEU A 39 9.80 11.71 -3.49
C LEU A 39 10.80 10.57 -3.79
N CYS A 40 10.95 9.61 -2.88
CA CYS A 40 11.91 8.52 -2.99
C CYS A 40 11.31 7.20 -3.48
N GLY A 41 10.13 7.23 -4.11
CA GLY A 41 9.44 6.05 -4.59
C GLY A 41 10.21 5.20 -5.61
N ASN A 42 11.20 5.81 -6.28
CA ASN A 42 12.12 5.11 -7.17
C ASN A 42 13.11 4.18 -6.43
N SER A 43 13.38 4.45 -5.16
CA SER A 43 14.23 3.62 -4.29
C SER A 43 13.39 2.66 -3.45
N LEU A 44 12.42 3.19 -2.72
CA LEU A 44 11.46 2.43 -1.92
C LEU A 44 10.12 3.14 -1.91
N GLY A 45 9.08 2.48 -2.40
CA GLY A 45 7.70 3.00 -2.33
C GLY A 45 7.20 3.11 -0.89
N LEU A 46 6.17 3.93 -0.70
CA LEU A 46 5.47 4.01 0.57
C LEU A 46 4.76 2.70 0.91
N GLN A 47 4.72 2.35 2.19
CA GLN A 47 4.02 1.16 2.66
C GLN A 47 2.49 1.33 2.51
N PRO A 48 1.79 0.44 1.78
CA PRO A 48 0.33 0.41 1.81
C PRO A 48 -0.16 0.07 3.24
N LYS A 49 -1.20 0.73 3.71
CA LYS A 49 -1.77 0.49 5.05
C LYS A 49 -2.26 -0.93 5.24
N GLN A 50 -2.77 -1.55 4.18
CA GLN A 50 -3.26 -2.93 4.21
C GLN A 50 -2.16 -4.00 4.34
N THR A 51 -0.89 -3.64 4.14
CA THR A 51 0.23 -4.59 4.19
C THR A 51 0.28 -5.36 5.51
N LYS A 52 0.05 -4.68 6.63
CA LYS A 52 0.04 -5.32 7.95
C LYS A 52 -1.05 -6.39 8.08
N ASP A 53 -2.23 -6.10 7.55
CA ASP A 53 -3.36 -7.03 7.62
C ASP A 53 -3.09 -8.29 6.80
N TYR A 54 -2.51 -8.15 5.60
CA TYR A 54 -2.12 -9.29 4.79
C TYR A 54 -1.05 -10.15 5.47
N ILE A 55 -0.02 -9.52 6.07
CA ILE A 55 1.01 -10.26 6.80
C ILE A 55 0.40 -10.97 8.02
N ASN A 56 -0.47 -10.31 8.76
CA ASN A 56 -1.14 -10.92 9.90
C ASN A 56 -2.01 -12.10 9.49
N GLN A 57 -2.73 -12.02 8.38
CA GLN A 57 -3.50 -13.14 7.83
C GLN A 57 -2.61 -14.35 7.54
N GLU A 58 -1.43 -14.14 6.99
CA GLU A 58 -0.48 -15.23 6.75
C GLU A 58 0.08 -15.83 8.04
N LEU A 59 0.36 -15.00 9.03
CA LEU A 59 0.77 -15.49 10.35
C LEU A 59 -0.32 -16.32 11.04
N GLU A 60 -1.56 -15.88 10.97
CA GLU A 60 -2.72 -16.60 11.50
C GLU A 60 -2.94 -17.91 10.74
N HIS A 61 -2.82 -17.90 9.42
CA HIS A 61 -2.91 -19.09 8.58
C HIS A 61 -1.87 -20.14 8.99
N TRP A 62 -0.62 -19.72 9.18
CA TRP A 62 0.45 -20.59 9.68
C TRP A 62 0.15 -21.14 11.07
N ALA A 63 -0.27 -20.27 12.00
CA ALA A 63 -0.59 -20.68 13.36
C ALA A 63 -1.76 -21.70 13.42
N GLN A 64 -2.77 -21.53 12.54
CA GLN A 64 -3.94 -22.39 12.50
C GLN A 64 -3.67 -23.75 11.84
N TRP A 65 -2.94 -23.74 10.73
CA TRP A 65 -2.82 -24.93 9.87
C TRP A 65 -1.46 -25.61 9.93
N GLY A 66 -0.39 -24.94 10.38
CA GLY A 66 0.96 -25.50 10.35
C GLY A 66 1.32 -25.95 8.92
N VAL A 67 1.83 -27.17 8.79
CA VAL A 67 2.19 -27.74 7.48
C VAL A 67 0.99 -27.88 6.54
N ASP A 68 -0.21 -28.07 7.06
CA ASP A 68 -1.44 -28.15 6.25
C ASP A 68 -1.78 -26.82 5.56
N GLY A 69 -1.17 -25.70 5.97
CA GLY A 69 -1.31 -24.40 5.32
C GLY A 69 -0.90 -24.39 3.87
N HIS A 70 -0.11 -25.36 3.42
CA HIS A 70 0.21 -25.52 2.00
C HIS A 70 -1.01 -25.82 1.11
N THR A 71 -2.03 -26.48 1.66
CA THR A 71 -3.18 -26.99 0.91
C THR A 71 -4.53 -26.60 1.48
N LYS A 72 -4.58 -26.10 2.72
CA LYS A 72 -5.82 -25.75 3.43
C LYS A 72 -5.94 -24.26 3.70
N GLY A 73 -7.13 -23.81 4.03
CA GLY A 73 -7.45 -22.43 4.34
C GLY A 73 -7.77 -21.58 3.12
N ASN A 74 -8.09 -20.31 3.35
CA ASN A 74 -8.52 -19.39 2.29
C ASN A 74 -7.39 -19.02 1.32
N ASN A 75 -6.15 -18.97 1.81
CA ASN A 75 -4.94 -18.61 1.06
C ASN A 75 -3.90 -19.73 1.14
N ALA A 76 -4.26 -20.93 0.70
CA ALA A 76 -3.32 -22.05 0.62
C ALA A 76 -2.04 -21.65 -0.13
N TRP A 77 -0.87 -22.04 0.39
CA TRP A 77 0.41 -21.53 -0.14
C TRP A 77 0.87 -22.21 -1.42
N LEU A 78 0.51 -23.46 -1.61
CA LEU A 78 0.98 -24.21 -2.78
C LEU A 78 0.56 -23.56 -4.11
N PRO A 79 -0.71 -23.13 -4.31
CA PRO A 79 -1.15 -22.47 -5.52
C PRO A 79 -1.04 -20.94 -5.49
N TYR A 80 -0.26 -20.34 -4.58
CA TYR A 80 -0.24 -18.88 -4.39
C TYR A 80 0.09 -18.11 -5.68
N HIS A 81 0.89 -18.69 -6.56
CA HIS A 81 1.25 -18.09 -7.84
C HIS A 81 0.04 -17.83 -8.75
N GLU A 82 -1.05 -18.55 -8.55
CA GLU A 82 -2.29 -18.40 -9.32
C GLU A 82 -3.09 -17.14 -8.90
N LEU A 83 -2.87 -16.65 -7.68
CA LEU A 83 -3.63 -15.51 -7.13
C LEU A 83 -3.48 -14.23 -7.95
N LEU A 84 -2.30 -13.99 -8.51
CA LEU A 84 -1.97 -12.76 -9.24
C LEU A 84 -1.69 -12.99 -10.73
N THR A 85 -1.73 -14.23 -11.20
CA THR A 85 -1.39 -14.56 -12.59
C THR A 85 -2.19 -13.73 -13.59
N HIS A 86 -3.48 -13.63 -13.39
CA HIS A 86 -4.36 -12.89 -14.31
C HIS A 86 -4.07 -11.39 -14.31
N GLN A 87 -3.89 -10.80 -13.13
CA GLN A 87 -3.59 -9.37 -12.99
C GLN A 87 -2.21 -9.00 -13.54
N MET A 88 -1.23 -9.90 -13.42
CA MET A 88 0.12 -9.67 -13.89
C MET A 88 0.29 -9.92 -15.39
N ALA A 89 -0.63 -10.64 -16.03
CA ALA A 89 -0.60 -10.95 -17.46
C ALA A 89 -1.27 -9.89 -18.35
N GLN A 90 -1.86 -8.85 -17.75
CA GLN A 90 -2.44 -7.71 -18.45
C GLN A 90 -1.38 -6.62 -18.68
#